data_7c4fe874cc8c33679243b31897c5fe30
#
_entry.id   7c4fe874cc8c33679243b31897c5fe30
#
_cell.length_a   1.000
_cell.length_b   1.000
_cell.length_c   1.000
_cell.angle_alpha   90.00
_cell.angle_beta   90.00
_cell.angle_gamma   90.00
#
_symmetry.space_group_name_H-M   'P 1'
#
loop_
_entity.id
_entity.type
_entity.pdbx_description
1 polymer ?
#
loop_
_entity_poly.entity_id
_entity_poly.type
_entity_poly.pdbx_seq_one_letter_code
_entity_poly.pdbx_strand_id
1 'polypeptide(L)'
;MADAAAGAVSFTIRHDHDVPPFEQLRRQVVDAVASGALAPGTRMPTVRALAADLDLAVNTVAKAYRALEADRVIETRGRAGTFISATGDPTTQEAQLAALAYADRVHHLGVDRATALSLVESALDAPR
;
A
#
# COMPACT_ATOMS: atom_id res chain seq x y z
N MET A 1 -7.29 -9.35 -19.52
CA MET A 1 -7.28 -8.35 -18.44
C MET A 1 -6.35 -8.82 -17.35
N ALA A 2 -5.41 -7.98 -16.94
CA ALA A 2 -4.45 -8.33 -15.89
C ALA A 2 -4.85 -7.64 -14.59
N ASP A 3 -4.65 -8.31 -13.46
CA ASP A 3 -4.96 -7.77 -12.14
C ASP A 3 -3.85 -8.05 -11.14
N ALA A 4 -3.84 -7.29 -10.06
CA ALA A 4 -2.92 -7.44 -8.94
C ALA A 4 -3.56 -6.85 -7.69
N ALA A 5 -3.05 -7.26 -6.53
CA ALA A 5 -3.60 -6.84 -5.25
C ALA A 5 -2.58 -6.05 -4.43
N ALA A 6 -3.07 -5.03 -3.72
CA ALA A 6 -2.35 -4.34 -2.65
C ALA A 6 -3.27 -4.36 -1.43
N GLY A 7 -2.85 -5.00 -0.35
CA GLY A 7 -3.74 -5.24 0.78
C GLY A 7 -4.97 -6.01 0.32
N ALA A 8 -6.16 -5.47 0.58
CA ALA A 8 -7.44 -6.07 0.15
C ALA A 8 -7.90 -5.56 -1.22
N VAL A 9 -7.13 -4.72 -1.90
CA VAL A 9 -7.52 -4.08 -3.16
C VAL A 9 -6.84 -4.75 -4.33
N SER A 10 -7.63 -5.06 -5.37
CA SER A 10 -7.11 -5.56 -6.64
C SER A 10 -7.17 -4.47 -7.69
N PHE A 11 -6.10 -4.35 -8.48
CA PHE A 11 -6.07 -3.44 -9.61
C PHE A 11 -6.31 -4.23 -10.88
N THR A 12 -7.06 -3.64 -11.80
CA THR A 12 -7.39 -4.27 -13.08
C THR A 12 -7.10 -3.30 -14.21
N ILE A 13 -6.24 -3.73 -15.14
CA ILE A 13 -5.82 -2.89 -16.27
C ILE A 13 -6.40 -3.44 -17.56
N ARG A 14 -7.01 -2.56 -18.33
CA ARG A 14 -7.53 -2.86 -19.68
C ARG A 14 -6.57 -2.28 -20.71
N HIS A 15 -5.84 -3.16 -21.39
CA HIS A 15 -4.80 -2.75 -22.34
C HIS A 15 -5.37 -2.14 -23.62
N ASP A 16 -6.63 -2.44 -23.94
CA ASP A 16 -7.32 -1.98 -25.13
C ASP A 16 -8.24 -0.77 -24.88
N HIS A 17 -8.07 -0.09 -23.75
CA HIS A 17 -8.90 1.03 -23.36
C HIS A 17 -8.29 2.37 -23.81
N ASP A 18 -9.15 3.39 -23.99
CA ASP A 18 -8.73 4.74 -24.37
C ASP A 18 -7.83 5.40 -23.31
N VAL A 19 -8.08 5.10 -22.03
CA VAL A 19 -7.25 5.62 -20.94
C VAL A 19 -5.96 4.81 -20.88
N PRO A 20 -4.79 5.47 -20.93
CA PRO A 20 -3.51 4.74 -20.86
C PRO A 20 -3.40 3.91 -19.57
N PRO A 21 -2.70 2.76 -19.62
CA PRO A 21 -2.54 1.90 -18.44
C PRO A 21 -2.02 2.61 -17.19
N PHE A 22 -1.03 3.51 -17.33
CA PHE A 22 -0.50 4.21 -16.15
C PHE A 22 -1.57 5.07 -15.47
N GLU A 23 -2.45 5.68 -16.25
CA GLU A 23 -3.52 6.51 -15.73
C GLU A 23 -4.64 5.67 -15.11
N GLN A 24 -4.94 4.51 -15.69
CA GLN A 24 -5.88 3.56 -15.09
C GLN A 24 -5.38 3.14 -13.69
N LEU A 25 -4.11 2.79 -13.57
CA LEU A 25 -3.51 2.41 -12.31
C LEU A 25 -3.54 3.57 -11.30
N ARG A 26 -3.12 4.76 -11.73
CA ARG A 26 -3.12 5.93 -10.88
C ARG A 26 -4.51 6.22 -10.31
N ARG A 27 -5.53 6.23 -11.16
CA ARG A 27 -6.92 6.49 -10.74
C ARG A 27 -7.43 5.44 -9.76
N GLN A 28 -7.12 4.17 -10.00
CA GLN A 28 -7.55 3.09 -9.11
C GLN A 28 -6.92 3.22 -7.72
N VAL A 29 -5.65 3.61 -7.64
CA VAL A 29 -4.99 3.85 -6.35
C VAL A 29 -5.65 5.04 -5.64
N VAL A 30 -5.84 6.16 -6.34
CA VAL A 30 -6.49 7.36 -5.76
C VAL A 30 -7.89 7.03 -5.24
N ASP A 31 -8.69 6.33 -6.04
CA ASP A 31 -10.04 5.95 -5.66
C ASP A 31 -10.06 5.02 -4.45
N ALA A 32 -9.13 4.05 -4.40
CA ALA A 32 -9.01 3.12 -3.28
C ALA A 32 -8.62 3.83 -1.99
N VAL A 33 -7.72 4.83 -2.08
CA VAL A 33 -7.34 5.64 -0.93
C VAL A 33 -8.52 6.50 -0.47
N ALA A 34 -9.21 7.15 -1.40
CA ALA A 34 -10.35 8.01 -1.08
C ALA A 34 -11.49 7.23 -0.43
N SER A 35 -11.73 6.00 -0.86
CA SER A 35 -12.79 5.15 -0.31
C SER A 35 -12.41 4.46 1.00
N GLY A 36 -11.14 4.53 1.39
CA GLY A 36 -10.63 3.82 2.57
C GLY A 36 -10.25 2.36 2.31
N ALA A 37 -10.41 1.87 1.08
CA ALA A 37 -10.02 0.50 0.73
C ALA A 37 -8.52 0.28 0.86
N LEU A 38 -7.71 1.31 0.54
CA LEU A 38 -6.28 1.35 0.84
C LEU A 38 -6.06 2.30 2.02
N ALA A 39 -5.84 1.73 3.19
CA ALA A 39 -5.65 2.51 4.40
C ALA A 39 -4.30 3.23 4.40
N PRO A 40 -4.21 4.39 5.07
CA PRO A 40 -2.91 5.05 5.27
C PRO A 40 -1.91 4.10 5.89
N GLY A 41 -0.67 4.14 5.41
CA GLY A 41 0.38 3.27 5.90
C GLY A 41 0.43 1.89 5.25
N THR A 42 -0.52 1.54 4.39
CA THR A 42 -0.48 0.28 3.66
C THR A 42 0.72 0.24 2.72
N ARG A 43 1.47 -0.84 2.75
CA ARG A 43 2.61 -1.02 1.86
C ARG A 43 2.14 -1.32 0.44
N MET A 44 2.68 -0.58 -0.51
CA MET A 44 2.44 -0.83 -1.93
C MET A 44 3.38 -1.92 -2.45
N PRO A 45 2.96 -2.71 -3.43
CA PRO A 45 3.89 -3.63 -4.09
C PRO A 45 5.02 -2.84 -4.76
N THR A 46 6.16 -3.50 -4.97
CA THR A 46 7.26 -2.88 -5.72
C THR A 46 6.81 -2.64 -7.16
N VAL A 47 7.45 -1.65 -7.80
CA VAL A 47 7.17 -1.35 -9.21
C VAL A 47 7.33 -2.61 -10.07
N ARG A 48 8.40 -3.37 -9.85
CA ARG A 48 8.67 -4.59 -10.64
C ARG A 48 7.61 -5.67 -10.42
N ALA A 49 7.24 -5.90 -9.17
CA ALA A 49 6.23 -6.91 -8.84
C ALA A 49 4.88 -6.56 -9.45
N LEU A 50 4.46 -5.30 -9.30
CA LEU A 50 3.17 -4.86 -9.82
C LEU A 50 3.16 -4.88 -11.35
N ALA A 51 4.26 -4.48 -12.00
CA ALA A 51 4.39 -4.53 -13.45
C ALA A 51 4.24 -5.97 -13.96
N ALA A 52 4.89 -6.92 -13.30
CA ALA A 52 4.78 -8.34 -13.66
C ALA A 52 3.36 -8.85 -13.51
N ASP A 53 2.71 -8.52 -12.38
CA ASP A 53 1.35 -8.97 -12.07
C ASP A 53 0.31 -8.39 -13.04
N LEU A 54 0.50 -7.15 -13.47
CA LEU A 54 -0.43 -6.44 -14.36
C LEU A 54 -0.08 -6.59 -15.84
N ASP A 55 1.01 -7.30 -16.16
CA ASP A 55 1.52 -7.42 -17.53
C ASP A 55 1.77 -6.04 -18.15
N LEU A 56 2.47 -5.19 -17.42
CA LEU A 56 2.84 -3.84 -17.83
C LEU A 56 4.36 -3.70 -17.86
N ALA A 57 4.84 -2.76 -18.68
CA ALA A 57 6.23 -2.36 -18.63
C ALA A 57 6.54 -1.73 -17.27
N VAL A 58 7.75 -1.98 -16.77
CA VAL A 58 8.21 -1.39 -15.51
C VAL A 58 8.09 0.14 -15.54
N ASN A 59 8.44 0.77 -16.65
CA ASN A 59 8.36 2.22 -16.79
C ASN A 59 6.92 2.75 -16.71
N THR A 60 5.94 1.98 -17.15
CA THR A 60 4.53 2.34 -17.06
C THR A 60 4.08 2.42 -15.60
N VAL A 61 4.43 1.40 -14.81
CA VAL A 61 4.11 1.39 -13.37
C VAL A 61 4.91 2.48 -12.65
N ALA A 62 6.19 2.63 -12.98
CA ALA A 62 7.04 3.68 -12.39
C ALA A 62 6.46 5.07 -12.65
N LYS A 63 5.91 5.31 -13.84
CA LYS A 63 5.27 6.60 -14.17
C LYS A 63 4.05 6.86 -13.28
N ALA A 64 3.21 5.84 -13.06
CA ALA A 64 2.07 5.95 -12.17
C ALA A 64 2.52 6.25 -10.74
N TYR A 65 3.54 5.55 -10.25
CA TYR A 65 4.07 5.75 -8.89
C TYR A 65 4.65 7.17 -8.74
N ARG A 66 5.38 7.67 -9.72
CA ARG A 66 5.92 9.04 -9.67
C ARG A 66 4.80 10.08 -9.58
N ALA A 67 3.73 9.90 -10.35
CA ALA A 67 2.58 10.80 -10.30
C ALA A 67 1.90 10.76 -8.93
N LEU A 68 1.69 9.56 -8.38
CA LEU A 68 1.09 9.39 -7.07
C LEU A 68 1.96 9.99 -5.96
N GLU A 69 3.28 9.84 -6.07
CA GLU A 69 4.22 10.41 -5.11
C GLU A 69 4.24 11.94 -5.18
N ALA A 70 4.20 12.50 -6.38
CA ALA A 70 4.13 13.96 -6.58
C ALA A 70 2.85 14.54 -5.94
N ASP A 71 1.75 13.81 -5.99
CA ASP A 71 0.48 14.21 -5.38
C ASP A 71 0.37 13.80 -3.91
N ARG A 72 1.42 13.22 -3.35
CA ARG A 72 1.48 12.79 -1.94
C ARG A 72 0.44 11.73 -1.58
N VAL A 73 0.02 10.94 -2.53
CA VAL A 73 -0.86 9.80 -2.30
C VAL A 73 -0.06 8.61 -1.76
N ILE A 74 1.17 8.46 -2.23
CA ILE A 74 2.11 7.46 -1.74
C ILE A 74 3.42 8.14 -1.35
N GLU A 75 4.21 7.44 -0.51
CA GLU A 75 5.52 7.92 -0.09
C GLU A 75 6.52 6.78 -0.07
N THR A 76 7.76 7.08 -0.44
CA THR A 76 8.86 6.13 -0.40
C THR A 76 9.64 6.34 0.90
N ARG A 77 9.91 5.24 1.61
CA ARG A 77 10.65 5.25 2.88
C ARG A 77 11.94 4.44 2.75
N GLY A 78 12.76 4.85 1.81
CA GLY A 78 14.04 4.21 1.54
C GLY A 78 13.90 2.71 1.31
N ARG A 79 14.67 1.92 2.05
CA ARG A 79 14.67 0.45 1.89
C ARG A 79 13.41 -0.22 2.41
N ALA A 80 12.62 0.46 3.23
CA ALA A 80 11.37 -0.10 3.74
C ALA A 80 10.32 -0.25 2.64
N GLY A 81 10.41 0.55 1.57
CA GLY A 81 9.51 0.44 0.42
C GLY A 81 8.64 1.67 0.23
N THR A 82 7.55 1.47 -0.49
CA THR A 82 6.58 2.51 -0.82
C THR A 82 5.26 2.22 -0.10
N PHE A 83 4.66 3.25 0.46
CA PHE A 83 3.48 3.13 1.32
C PHE A 83 2.44 4.16 0.92
N ILE A 84 1.17 3.84 1.21
CA ILE A 84 0.11 4.86 1.16
C ILE A 84 0.45 5.90 2.23
N SER A 85 0.42 7.17 1.85
CA SER A 85 0.81 8.25 2.74
C SER A 85 -0.01 8.25 4.03
N ALA A 86 0.66 8.46 5.15
CA ALA A 86 0.00 8.62 6.43
C ALA A 86 -0.76 9.95 6.43
N THR A 87 -2.02 9.92 6.85
CA THR A 87 -2.87 11.10 6.92
C THR A 87 -3.34 11.32 8.34
N GLY A 88 -3.83 12.52 8.62
CA GLY A 88 -4.29 12.90 9.93
C GLY A 88 -3.25 13.74 10.69
N ASP A 89 -3.47 13.91 11.98
CA ASP A 89 -2.56 14.68 12.83
C ASP A 89 -1.27 13.90 13.14
N PRO A 90 -0.26 14.54 13.75
CA PRO A 90 0.99 13.87 14.07
C PRO A 90 0.84 12.62 14.93
N THR A 91 -0.12 12.62 15.85
CA THR A 91 -0.39 11.46 16.71
C THR A 91 -0.88 10.28 15.89
N THR A 92 -1.83 10.51 14.99
CA THR A 92 -2.34 9.48 14.10
C THR A 92 -1.24 8.94 13.17
N GLN A 93 -0.39 9.82 12.64
CA GLN A 93 0.72 9.42 11.79
C GLN A 93 1.70 8.52 12.55
N GLU A 94 2.04 8.88 13.78
CA GLU A 94 2.94 8.06 14.61
C GLU A 94 2.35 6.69 14.90
N ALA A 95 1.04 6.63 15.20
CA ALA A 95 0.37 5.35 15.43
C ALA A 95 0.39 4.47 14.16
N GLN A 96 0.18 5.06 13.00
CA GLN A 96 0.25 4.33 11.73
C GLN A 96 1.64 3.76 11.48
N LEU A 97 2.69 4.56 11.77
CA LEU A 97 4.08 4.12 11.61
C LEU A 97 4.42 2.99 12.58
N ALA A 98 3.93 3.08 13.83
CA ALA A 98 4.13 2.02 14.82
C ALA A 98 3.45 0.71 14.38
N ALA A 99 2.25 0.81 13.80
CA ALA A 99 1.54 -0.37 13.30
C ALA A 99 2.32 -1.05 12.17
N LEU A 100 2.89 -0.27 11.25
CA LEU A 100 3.73 -0.82 10.19
C LEU A 100 4.98 -1.51 10.72
N ALA A 101 5.64 -0.91 11.71
CA ALA A 101 6.84 -1.49 12.33
C ALA A 101 6.50 -2.83 12.99
N TYR A 102 5.38 -2.90 13.67
CA TYR A 102 4.90 -4.13 14.29
C TYR A 102 4.63 -5.20 13.23
N ALA A 103 3.91 -4.84 12.17
CA ALA A 103 3.59 -5.77 11.09
C ALA A 103 4.85 -6.36 10.45
N ASP A 104 5.85 -5.52 10.17
CA ASP A 104 7.13 -5.98 9.63
C ASP A 104 7.82 -6.94 10.58
N ARG A 105 7.84 -6.61 11.88
CA ARG A 105 8.54 -7.42 12.87
C ARG A 105 7.91 -8.80 13.03
N VAL A 106 6.59 -8.87 13.17
CA VAL A 106 5.90 -10.17 13.32
C VAL A 106 6.01 -11.01 12.06
N HIS A 107 6.04 -10.37 10.89
CA HIS A 107 6.25 -11.07 9.62
C HIS A 107 7.62 -11.75 9.59
N HIS A 108 8.68 -11.04 9.98
CA HIS A 108 10.04 -11.60 10.06
C HIS A 108 10.16 -12.72 11.08
N LEU A 109 9.38 -12.65 12.16
CA LEU A 109 9.39 -13.69 13.19
C LEU A 109 8.54 -14.91 12.80
N GLY A 110 7.84 -14.85 11.69
CA GLY A 110 6.98 -15.94 11.25
C GLY A 110 5.67 -16.06 12.04
N VAL A 111 5.26 -15.00 12.72
CA VAL A 111 4.01 -14.98 13.49
C VAL A 111 2.86 -14.79 12.53
N ASP A 112 1.83 -15.61 12.61
CA ASP A 112 0.68 -15.50 11.74
C ASP A 112 -0.22 -14.32 12.13
N ARG A 113 -1.11 -13.95 11.23
CA ARG A 113 -1.98 -12.78 11.39
C ARG A 113 -2.85 -12.87 12.65
N ALA A 114 -3.49 -14.02 12.88
CA ALA A 114 -4.39 -14.20 14.02
C ALA A 114 -3.65 -14.02 15.34
N THR A 115 -2.47 -14.61 15.46
CA THR A 115 -1.62 -14.48 16.67
C THR A 115 -1.15 -13.05 16.82
N ALA A 116 -0.70 -12.41 15.74
CA ALA A 116 -0.23 -11.02 15.78
C ALA A 116 -1.34 -10.07 16.27
N LEU A 117 -2.56 -10.24 15.79
CA LEU A 117 -3.71 -9.43 16.23
C LEU A 117 -4.02 -9.67 17.71
N SER A 118 -3.99 -10.93 18.15
CA SER A 118 -4.25 -11.28 19.55
C SER A 118 -3.22 -10.66 20.49
N LEU A 119 -1.96 -10.65 20.09
CA LEU A 119 -0.88 -10.03 20.88
C LEU A 119 -1.07 -8.52 21.02
N VAL A 120 -1.46 -7.85 19.93
CA VAL A 120 -1.70 -6.40 19.95
C VAL A 120 -2.91 -6.08 20.84
N GLU A 121 -3.98 -6.84 20.73
CA GLU A 121 -5.17 -6.65 21.57
C GLU A 121 -4.80 -6.76 23.04
N SER A 122 -4.05 -7.80 23.41
CA SER A 122 -3.58 -7.99 24.79
C SER A 122 -2.73 -6.82 25.27
N ALA A 123 -1.85 -6.32 24.41
CA ALA A 123 -0.99 -5.19 24.75
C ALA A 123 -1.80 -3.91 24.97
N LEU A 124 -2.83 -3.67 24.14
CA LEU A 124 -3.68 -2.51 24.27
C LEU A 124 -4.56 -2.57 25.53
N ASP A 125 -4.93 -3.77 25.96
CA ASP A 125 -5.75 -3.99 27.14
C ASP A 125 -4.94 -4.01 28.44
N ALA A 126 -3.61 -4.03 28.35
CA ALA A 126 -2.76 -4.04 29.52
C ALA A 126 -2.85 -2.74 30.32
N PRO A 127 -2.78 -2.78 31.65
CA PRO A 127 -2.77 -1.57 32.47
C PRO A 127 -1.57 -0.67 32.16
N ARG A 128 -1.80 0.64 32.21
CA ARG A 128 -0.79 1.67 31.94
C ARG A 128 -0.43 2.42 33.20
#